data_67c2efd52346886af539f82f2fff95b3
#
_entry.id   67c2efd52346886af539f82f2fff95b3
#
_cell.length_a   1.000
_cell.length_b   1.000
_cell.length_c   1.000
_cell.angle_alpha   90.00
_cell.angle_beta   90.00
_cell.angle_gamma   90.00
#
_symmetry.space_group_name_H-M   'P 1'
#
loop_
_entity.id
_entity.type
_entity.pdbx_description
1 polymer ?
#
loop_
_entity_poly.entity_id
_entity_poly.type
_entity_poly.pdbx_seq_one_letter_code
_entity_poly.pdbx_strand_id
1 'polypeptide(L)'
;MSIKFRPLLLSLIFLLPGVLLAQAPAQAVLPALELEIELDPDTRRFSAQALLTPAAPTFNFALHETLDVTAASVNGKSLGVIAMGRDGALRHWRVALPAGQSLLKLQYGGTLAVLDRSLDQRGVLRSLPPMASEEGSFLPAGGAWYPQPGAAHFTYQVSVSLPAGQRAIVPGHLLSEQVPAEPGGRYRASFEFRQPADGIDLMAGPWKVRERTIARASGAVVKLRTYFTPELDATPGLADAYLDDTRRYLELYAEQIGAYPFTEFSIVAGPLPTGFGMPTLTYMGAEVLKLPFIRASSLGHEVLHNWWGNGVYVDYARGNWSEGLTTFMADYAYKERESMEAARQMRLGWLRDFAAVPQSRLEPLTAFRSRTHGAAAALGYGKSAMLFVMLRDAIGVEAFERALRHFWTRHQFEVASWADLQRAFEQASGRPLQRFFDQWLSRADAPAISVTRASATK
;
A
#
# COMPACT_ATOMS: atom_id res chain seq x y z
N MET A 1 -63.67 48.46 -52.04
CA MET A 1 -62.25 48.75 -51.75
C MET A 1 -61.90 47.97 -50.52
N SER A 2 -61.39 46.74 -50.71
CA SER A 2 -61.07 45.78 -49.62
C SER A 2 -59.62 45.79 -49.37
N ILE A 3 -59.24 46.17 -48.15
CA ILE A 3 -57.85 46.14 -47.68
C ILE A 3 -57.61 44.79 -46.98
N LYS A 4 -56.72 43.95 -47.54
CA LYS A 4 -56.24 42.68 -46.93
C LYS A 4 -55.09 42.95 -45.99
N PHE A 5 -55.31 42.70 -44.71
CA PHE A 5 -54.21 42.59 -43.73
C PHE A 5 -53.51 41.24 -43.84
N ARG A 6 -52.18 41.25 -44.00
CA ARG A 6 -51.30 40.05 -43.82
C ARG A 6 -50.76 40.05 -42.40
N PRO A 7 -50.80 38.93 -41.68
CA PRO A 7 -50.08 38.83 -40.40
C PRO A 7 -48.59 38.52 -40.62
N LEU A 8 -47.72 39.30 -39.94
CA LEU A 8 -46.30 39.03 -39.80
C LEU A 8 -46.10 37.95 -38.74
N LEU A 9 -45.54 36.78 -39.14
CA LEU A 9 -45.08 35.77 -38.21
C LEU A 9 -43.71 36.19 -37.69
N LEU A 10 -43.61 36.52 -36.40
CA LEU A 10 -42.34 36.71 -35.69
C LEU A 10 -41.84 35.31 -35.20
N SER A 11 -40.80 34.80 -35.83
CA SER A 11 -40.12 33.57 -35.35
C SER A 11 -39.22 33.93 -34.19
N LEU A 12 -39.60 33.52 -32.98
CA LEU A 12 -38.76 33.59 -31.79
C LEU A 12 -37.74 32.44 -31.83
N ILE A 13 -36.48 32.74 -32.08
CA ILE A 13 -35.36 31.77 -31.97
C ILE A 13 -34.99 31.69 -30.50
N PHE A 14 -35.33 30.56 -29.83
CA PHE A 14 -34.81 30.23 -28.50
C PHE A 14 -33.37 29.75 -28.65
N LEU A 15 -32.40 30.57 -28.26
CA LEU A 15 -31.04 30.17 -28.02
C LEU A 15 -31.00 29.38 -26.68
N LEU A 16 -30.93 28.04 -26.75
CA LEU A 16 -30.59 27.19 -25.62
C LEU A 16 -29.12 27.42 -25.29
N PRO A 17 -28.76 27.71 -24.04
CA PRO A 17 -27.35 27.73 -23.66
C PRO A 17 -26.80 26.31 -23.75
N GLY A 18 -25.81 26.11 -24.64
CA GLY A 18 -25.08 24.85 -24.75
C GLY A 18 -24.36 24.59 -23.44
N VAL A 19 -24.78 23.57 -22.71
CA VAL A 19 -24.01 23.02 -21.58
C VAL A 19 -22.78 22.38 -22.18
N LEU A 20 -21.64 23.06 -22.08
CA LEU A 20 -20.34 22.42 -22.29
C LEU A 20 -20.19 21.34 -21.20
N LEU A 21 -20.46 20.10 -21.55
CA LEU A 21 -20.00 18.96 -20.77
C LEU A 21 -18.46 18.99 -20.83
N ALA A 22 -17.84 19.45 -19.76
CA ALA A 22 -16.41 19.28 -19.57
C ALA A 22 -16.11 17.78 -19.65
N GLN A 23 -15.45 17.35 -20.71
CA GLN A 23 -14.93 15.99 -20.81
C GLN A 23 -13.98 15.79 -19.63
N ALA A 24 -14.28 14.80 -18.79
CA ALA A 24 -13.34 14.34 -17.78
C ALA A 24 -12.00 14.06 -18.49
N PRO A 25 -10.86 14.46 -17.93
CA PRO A 25 -9.56 14.16 -18.52
C PRO A 25 -9.46 12.65 -18.71
N ALA A 26 -9.09 12.22 -19.92
CA ALA A 26 -8.84 10.82 -20.21
C ALA A 26 -7.82 10.32 -19.19
N GLN A 27 -8.19 9.32 -18.41
CA GLN A 27 -7.28 8.69 -17.45
C GLN A 27 -6.06 8.20 -18.23
N ALA A 28 -4.88 8.68 -17.89
CA ALA A 28 -3.64 8.28 -18.55
C ALA A 28 -3.50 6.76 -18.40
N VAL A 29 -3.29 6.08 -19.52
CA VAL A 29 -3.06 4.63 -19.51
C VAL A 29 -1.75 4.37 -18.77
N LEU A 30 -1.82 3.65 -17.65
CA LEU A 30 -0.63 3.28 -16.89
C LEU A 30 0.23 2.29 -17.69
N PRO A 31 1.57 2.39 -17.60
CA PRO A 31 2.45 1.36 -18.13
C PRO A 31 2.11 0.00 -17.53
N ALA A 32 2.17 -1.05 -18.34
CA ALA A 32 2.00 -2.42 -17.89
C ALA A 32 3.36 -3.13 -17.84
N LEU A 33 3.56 -3.95 -16.82
CA LEU A 33 4.71 -4.83 -16.66
C LEU A 33 4.23 -6.27 -16.51
N GLU A 34 4.69 -7.16 -17.40
CA GLU A 34 4.45 -8.58 -17.26
C GLU A 34 5.76 -9.27 -16.86
N LEU A 35 5.70 -10.11 -15.83
CA LEU A 35 6.84 -10.87 -15.32
C LEU A 35 6.54 -12.36 -15.33
N GLU A 36 7.46 -13.14 -15.90
CA GLU A 36 7.52 -14.59 -15.75
C GLU A 36 8.75 -14.93 -14.93
N ILE A 37 8.58 -15.62 -13.80
CA ILE A 37 9.62 -15.86 -12.80
C ILE A 37 9.76 -17.34 -12.52
N GLU A 38 10.99 -17.79 -12.51
CA GLU A 38 11.37 -19.06 -11.92
C GLU A 38 12.30 -18.81 -10.72
N LEU A 39 11.91 -19.32 -9.57
CA LEU A 39 12.70 -19.27 -8.34
C LEU A 39 12.85 -20.67 -7.77
N ASP A 40 14.09 -21.01 -7.42
CA ASP A 40 14.43 -22.17 -6.63
C ASP A 40 14.99 -21.69 -5.29
N PRO A 41 14.20 -21.74 -4.20
CA PRO A 41 14.62 -21.20 -2.91
C PRO A 41 15.81 -21.93 -2.28
N ASP A 42 16.01 -23.21 -2.53
CA ASP A 42 17.13 -24.00 -2.02
C ASP A 42 18.47 -23.53 -2.60
N THR A 43 18.55 -23.49 -3.92
CA THR A 43 19.75 -22.99 -4.62
C THR A 43 19.81 -21.48 -4.72
N ARG A 44 18.72 -20.79 -4.39
CA ARG A 44 18.49 -19.34 -4.53
C ARG A 44 18.60 -18.86 -5.98
N ARG A 45 18.52 -19.80 -6.94
CA ARG A 45 18.55 -19.47 -8.35
C ARG A 45 17.27 -18.75 -8.74
N PHE A 46 17.44 -17.62 -9.36
CA PHE A 46 16.37 -16.78 -9.86
C PHE A 46 16.56 -16.53 -11.36
N SER A 47 15.52 -16.72 -12.14
CA SER A 47 15.46 -16.27 -13.53
C SER A 47 14.12 -15.61 -13.81
N ALA A 48 14.14 -14.59 -14.64
CA ALA A 48 12.94 -13.85 -14.98
C ALA A 48 12.96 -13.36 -16.43
N GLN A 49 11.75 -13.24 -16.98
CA GLN A 49 11.45 -12.52 -18.20
C GLN A 49 10.53 -11.37 -17.89
N ALA A 50 10.89 -10.18 -18.31
CA ALA A 50 10.04 -8.98 -18.22
C ALA A 50 9.59 -8.54 -19.61
N LEU A 51 8.29 -8.22 -19.74
CA LEU A 51 7.71 -7.60 -20.92
C LEU A 51 7.16 -6.23 -20.52
N LEU A 52 7.59 -5.17 -21.19
CA LEU A 52 7.16 -3.79 -20.93
C LEU A 52 7.29 -2.93 -22.18
N THR A 53 6.53 -1.84 -22.21
CA THR A 53 6.64 -0.82 -23.29
C THR A 53 7.23 0.45 -22.70
N PRO A 54 8.55 0.70 -22.83
CA PRO A 54 9.17 1.91 -22.36
C PRO A 54 8.63 3.17 -23.05
N ALA A 55 8.49 4.26 -22.31
CA ALA A 55 7.98 5.53 -22.82
C ALA A 55 9.00 6.29 -23.69
N ALA A 56 10.30 5.97 -23.56
CA ALA A 56 11.38 6.67 -24.25
C ALA A 56 12.16 5.73 -25.18
N PRO A 57 12.80 6.23 -26.24
CA PRO A 57 13.61 5.43 -27.15
C PRO A 57 14.88 4.82 -26.52
N THR A 58 15.19 5.23 -25.30
CA THR A 58 16.27 4.66 -24.50
C THR A 58 15.70 4.26 -23.14
N PHE A 59 15.76 2.99 -22.81
CA PHE A 59 15.30 2.47 -21.53
C PHE A 59 16.51 2.29 -20.60
N ASN A 60 16.52 3.05 -19.49
CA ASN A 60 17.48 2.92 -18.42
C ASN A 60 16.77 2.27 -17.22
N PHE A 61 17.38 1.26 -16.62
CA PHE A 61 16.85 0.57 -15.47
C PHE A 61 17.97 0.05 -14.58
N ALA A 62 17.64 -0.31 -13.36
CA ALA A 62 18.56 -0.93 -12.42
C ALA A 62 18.05 -2.31 -11.99
N LEU A 63 18.98 -3.21 -11.73
CA LEU A 63 18.74 -4.48 -11.06
C LEU A 63 19.71 -4.59 -9.88
N HIS A 64 19.33 -5.42 -8.90
CA HIS A 64 20.23 -5.78 -7.80
C HIS A 64 21.53 -6.41 -8.36
N GLU A 65 22.66 -6.15 -7.74
CA GLU A 65 23.98 -6.57 -8.24
C GLU A 65 24.14 -8.09 -8.45
N THR A 66 23.30 -8.90 -7.78
CA THR A 66 23.24 -10.34 -7.93
C THR A 66 22.54 -10.82 -9.22
N LEU A 67 21.96 -9.89 -9.98
CA LEU A 67 21.19 -10.19 -11.18
C LEU A 67 21.86 -9.59 -12.43
N ASP A 68 22.01 -10.41 -13.46
CA ASP A 68 22.57 -10.02 -14.75
C ASP A 68 21.54 -10.14 -15.86
N VAL A 69 21.55 -9.15 -16.78
CA VAL A 69 20.75 -9.22 -18.00
C VAL A 69 21.42 -10.16 -19.00
N THR A 70 20.68 -11.18 -19.41
CA THR A 70 21.18 -12.20 -20.35
C THR A 70 20.74 -11.97 -21.78
N ALA A 71 19.58 -11.35 -21.99
CA ALA A 71 19.09 -11.00 -23.33
C ALA A 71 18.09 -9.82 -23.31
N ALA A 72 18.07 -9.07 -24.40
CA ALA A 72 17.02 -8.09 -24.70
C ALA A 72 16.57 -8.25 -26.14
N SER A 73 15.28 -8.11 -26.42
CA SER A 73 14.74 -8.17 -27.77
C SER A 73 13.46 -7.37 -27.93
N VAL A 74 13.18 -6.95 -29.17
CA VAL A 74 11.92 -6.35 -29.61
C VAL A 74 11.47 -7.08 -30.87
N ASN A 75 10.22 -7.60 -30.88
CA ASN A 75 9.67 -8.36 -32.00
C ASN A 75 10.59 -9.54 -32.45
N GLY A 76 11.21 -10.21 -31.49
CA GLY A 76 12.14 -11.33 -31.75
C GLY A 76 13.54 -10.92 -32.23
N LYS A 77 13.81 -9.63 -32.47
CA LYS A 77 15.14 -9.13 -32.83
C LYS A 77 15.94 -8.79 -31.58
N SER A 78 17.12 -9.37 -31.45
CA SER A 78 18.04 -9.08 -30.32
C SER A 78 18.50 -7.64 -30.33
N LEU A 79 18.61 -7.07 -29.13
CA LEU A 79 19.12 -5.72 -28.87
C LEU A 79 20.37 -5.80 -28.00
N GLY A 80 21.27 -4.84 -28.19
CA GLY A 80 22.42 -4.67 -27.30
C GLY A 80 21.99 -4.12 -25.94
N VAL A 81 22.56 -4.69 -24.88
CA VAL A 81 22.38 -4.23 -23.51
C VAL A 81 23.72 -3.65 -23.02
N ILE A 82 23.71 -2.45 -22.52
CA ILE A 82 24.91 -1.74 -22.07
C ILE A 82 24.87 -1.64 -20.54
N ALA A 83 25.91 -2.19 -19.89
CA ALA A 83 26.13 -1.96 -18.46
C ALA A 83 26.66 -0.53 -18.25
N MET A 84 25.97 0.26 -17.41
CA MET A 84 26.25 1.68 -17.18
C MET A 84 27.03 1.95 -15.89
N GLY A 85 27.34 0.89 -15.10
CA GLY A 85 28.02 1.01 -13.83
C GLY A 85 27.19 0.54 -12.65
N ARG A 86 27.68 0.81 -11.44
CA ARG A 86 27.06 0.44 -10.17
C ARG A 86 26.91 1.64 -9.25
N ASP A 87 25.84 1.60 -8.45
CA ASP A 87 25.61 2.50 -7.34
C ASP A 87 25.14 1.65 -6.13
N GLY A 88 26.06 1.44 -5.16
CA GLY A 88 25.83 0.51 -4.07
C GLY A 88 25.56 -0.90 -4.59
N ALA A 89 24.44 -1.49 -4.15
CA ALA A 89 23.99 -2.82 -4.57
C ALA A 89 23.23 -2.80 -5.92
N LEU A 90 23.10 -1.66 -6.58
CA LEU A 90 22.39 -1.52 -7.84
C LEU A 90 23.34 -1.57 -9.03
N ARG A 91 23.01 -2.36 -10.04
CA ARG A 91 23.67 -2.37 -11.33
C ARG A 91 22.76 -1.70 -12.36
N HIS A 92 23.26 -0.68 -13.03
CA HIS A 92 22.51 0.09 -14.02
C HIS A 92 22.71 -0.45 -15.42
N TRP A 93 21.64 -0.47 -16.19
CA TRP A 93 21.59 -1.01 -17.54
C TRP A 93 20.91 -0.02 -18.49
N ARG A 94 21.28 -0.09 -19.76
CA ARG A 94 20.70 0.70 -20.85
C ARG A 94 20.40 -0.16 -22.06
N VAL A 95 19.22 0.03 -22.64
CA VAL A 95 18.82 -0.55 -23.94
C VAL A 95 18.33 0.56 -24.84
N ALA A 96 18.90 0.66 -26.06
CA ALA A 96 18.38 1.52 -27.12
C ALA A 96 17.27 0.79 -27.88
N LEU A 97 16.12 1.42 -28.05
CA LEU A 97 14.95 0.85 -28.69
C LEU A 97 14.83 1.31 -30.14
N PRO A 98 14.25 0.50 -31.04
CA PRO A 98 13.84 0.94 -32.37
C PRO A 98 12.87 2.12 -32.29
N ALA A 99 12.75 2.90 -33.38
CA ALA A 99 11.77 3.96 -33.46
C ALA A 99 10.32 3.42 -33.35
N GLY A 100 9.48 4.16 -32.65
CA GLY A 100 8.08 3.81 -32.37
C GLY A 100 7.88 3.11 -31.01
N GLN A 101 6.62 2.81 -30.67
CA GLN A 101 6.31 2.02 -29.49
C GLN A 101 6.78 0.57 -29.69
N SER A 102 7.58 0.06 -28.76
CA SER A 102 8.19 -1.26 -28.85
C SER A 102 7.95 -2.03 -27.57
N LEU A 103 7.38 -3.23 -27.68
CA LEU A 103 7.31 -4.18 -26.57
C LEU A 103 8.70 -4.77 -26.36
N LEU A 104 9.37 -4.33 -25.32
CA LEU A 104 10.69 -4.79 -24.92
C LEU A 104 10.54 -6.06 -24.07
N LYS A 105 11.25 -7.11 -24.48
CA LYS A 105 11.46 -8.35 -23.74
C LYS A 105 12.86 -8.35 -23.16
N LEU A 106 12.97 -8.45 -21.83
CA LEU A 106 14.22 -8.63 -21.11
C LEU A 106 14.27 -9.99 -20.47
N GLN A 107 15.42 -10.66 -20.54
CA GLN A 107 15.72 -11.87 -19.78
C GLN A 107 16.89 -11.58 -18.84
N TYR A 108 16.75 -11.98 -17.59
CA TYR A 108 17.76 -11.74 -16.58
C TYR A 108 17.66 -12.79 -15.47
N GLY A 109 18.71 -12.88 -14.67
CA GLY A 109 18.73 -13.84 -13.56
C GLY A 109 20.04 -13.82 -12.82
N GLY A 110 20.12 -14.68 -11.80
CA GLY A 110 21.28 -14.80 -10.94
C GLY A 110 21.02 -15.64 -9.70
N THR A 111 21.80 -15.41 -8.66
CA THR A 111 21.63 -16.07 -7.37
C THR A 111 21.30 -15.02 -6.32
N LEU A 112 20.12 -15.11 -5.72
CA LEU A 112 19.66 -14.18 -4.71
C LEU A 112 20.50 -14.28 -3.43
N ALA A 113 20.46 -13.24 -2.59
CA ALA A 113 21.06 -13.31 -1.26
C ALA A 113 20.39 -14.41 -0.43
N VAL A 114 21.12 -14.97 0.52
CA VAL A 114 20.53 -15.88 1.52
C VAL A 114 19.61 -15.06 2.44
N LEU A 115 18.51 -15.66 2.87
CA LEU A 115 17.64 -15.03 3.87
C LEU A 115 18.44 -14.76 5.16
N ASP A 116 18.53 -13.50 5.56
CA ASP A 116 19.25 -13.11 6.77
C ASP A 116 18.36 -13.25 8.00
N ARG A 117 18.56 -14.32 8.75
CA ARG A 117 17.83 -14.62 9.99
C ARG A 117 18.32 -13.82 11.20
N SER A 118 19.41 -13.06 11.07
CA SER A 118 19.95 -12.22 12.14
C SER A 118 19.27 -10.84 12.20
N LEU A 119 18.44 -10.51 11.20
CA LEU A 119 17.72 -9.26 11.15
C LEU A 119 16.73 -9.15 12.32
N ASP A 120 16.88 -8.09 13.10
CA ASP A 120 15.84 -7.64 14.04
C ASP A 120 14.78 -6.79 13.33
N GLN A 121 13.74 -6.40 14.05
CA GLN A 121 12.68 -5.54 13.50
C GLN A 121 13.21 -4.23 12.90
N ARG A 122 14.30 -3.66 13.42
CA ARG A 122 14.89 -2.42 12.90
C ARG A 122 15.68 -2.67 11.61
N GLY A 123 16.36 -3.82 11.53
CA GLY A 123 17.06 -4.24 10.32
C GLY A 123 16.10 -4.44 9.14
N VAL A 124 14.95 -5.07 9.40
CA VAL A 124 13.92 -5.31 8.37
C VAL A 124 13.29 -4.03 7.83
N LEU A 125 13.24 -2.95 8.61
CA LEU A 125 12.70 -1.65 8.17
C LEU A 125 13.68 -0.85 7.27
N ARG A 126 14.88 -1.37 7.02
CA ARG A 126 15.82 -0.80 6.06
C ARG A 126 15.57 -1.36 4.66
N SER A 127 16.24 -0.79 3.66
CA SER A 127 16.24 -1.37 2.32
C SER A 127 16.84 -2.77 2.35
N LEU A 128 16.04 -3.78 2.01
CA LEU A 128 16.46 -5.17 1.97
C LEU A 128 16.76 -5.60 0.53
N PRO A 129 17.80 -6.43 0.32
CA PRO A 129 18.01 -7.10 -0.95
C PRO A 129 16.94 -8.15 -1.19
N PRO A 130 16.76 -8.62 -2.43
CA PRO A 130 15.96 -9.81 -2.71
C PRO A 130 16.68 -11.05 -2.11
N MET A 131 15.96 -11.77 -1.25
CA MET A 131 16.49 -12.90 -0.48
C MET A 131 15.65 -14.15 -0.68
N ALA A 132 16.30 -15.32 -0.63
CA ALA A 132 15.61 -16.60 -0.71
C ALA A 132 16.21 -17.65 0.21
N SER A 133 15.36 -18.54 0.72
CA SER A 133 15.69 -19.79 1.39
C SER A 133 14.51 -20.75 1.33
N GLU A 134 14.71 -22.03 1.66
CA GLU A 134 13.63 -23.01 1.76
C GLU A 134 12.56 -22.63 2.79
N GLU A 135 12.93 -21.91 3.85
CA GLU A 135 12.02 -21.46 4.91
C GLU A 135 11.15 -20.28 4.48
N GLY A 136 11.59 -19.54 3.47
CA GLY A 136 10.86 -18.43 2.89
C GLY A 136 11.77 -17.55 2.04
N SER A 137 11.14 -16.89 1.09
CA SER A 137 11.79 -15.90 0.21
C SER A 137 11.04 -14.59 0.32
N PHE A 138 11.80 -13.48 0.28
CA PHE A 138 11.25 -12.13 0.28
C PHE A 138 12.01 -11.27 -0.75
N LEU A 139 11.31 -10.86 -1.79
CA LEU A 139 11.79 -10.00 -2.85
C LEU A 139 11.01 -8.66 -2.74
N PRO A 140 11.52 -7.69 -1.96
CA PRO A 140 10.80 -6.44 -1.72
C PRO A 140 10.75 -5.56 -2.95
N ALA A 141 9.71 -4.74 -3.08
CA ALA A 141 9.52 -3.79 -4.16
C ALA A 141 10.75 -2.89 -4.39
N GLY A 142 11.38 -2.43 -3.30
CA GLY A 142 12.62 -1.63 -3.35
C GLY A 142 13.90 -2.43 -3.59
N GLY A 143 13.85 -3.76 -3.68
CA GLY A 143 15.01 -4.64 -3.80
C GLY A 143 15.62 -4.74 -5.21
N ALA A 144 15.09 -4.01 -6.19
CA ALA A 144 15.55 -4.00 -7.59
C ALA A 144 15.67 -5.40 -8.22
N TRP A 145 14.72 -6.27 -7.93
CA TRP A 145 14.68 -7.63 -8.48
C TRP A 145 13.95 -7.71 -9.84
N TYR A 146 13.39 -6.62 -10.31
CA TYR A 146 12.76 -6.46 -11.63
C TYR A 146 13.07 -5.08 -12.21
N PRO A 147 13.04 -4.91 -13.56
CA PRO A 147 13.22 -3.60 -14.21
C PRO A 147 11.96 -2.77 -14.02
N GLN A 148 12.05 -1.65 -13.29
CA GLN A 148 10.94 -0.74 -13.13
C GLN A 148 10.59 -0.05 -14.46
N PRO A 149 9.30 0.12 -14.82
CA PRO A 149 8.90 0.68 -16.12
C PRO A 149 9.26 2.15 -16.35
N GLY A 150 9.84 2.83 -15.35
CA GLY A 150 10.25 4.25 -15.45
C GLY A 150 9.12 5.25 -15.19
N ALA A 151 7.98 4.78 -14.69
CA ALA A 151 6.86 5.59 -14.22
C ALA A 151 6.69 5.44 -12.71
N ALA A 152 6.13 6.47 -12.06
CA ALA A 152 5.85 6.42 -10.62
C ALA A 152 4.83 5.34 -10.25
N HIS A 153 3.89 5.07 -11.16
CA HIS A 153 2.88 4.01 -10.99
C HIS A 153 2.74 3.22 -12.29
N PHE A 154 2.44 1.93 -12.14
CA PHE A 154 2.25 1.00 -13.25
C PHE A 154 1.28 -0.11 -12.82
N THR A 155 0.77 -0.87 -13.78
CA THR A 155 0.01 -2.11 -13.54
C THR A 155 0.91 -3.31 -13.79
N TYR A 156 0.58 -4.47 -13.21
CA TYR A 156 1.39 -5.66 -13.47
C TYR A 156 0.61 -6.96 -13.51
N GLN A 157 1.22 -7.93 -14.21
CA GLN A 157 0.90 -9.34 -14.12
C GLN A 157 2.19 -10.12 -13.82
N VAL A 158 2.14 -11.00 -12.83
CA VAL A 158 3.31 -11.78 -12.38
C VAL A 158 2.94 -13.26 -12.39
N SER A 159 3.69 -14.05 -13.14
CA SER A 159 3.61 -15.51 -13.15
C SER A 159 4.84 -16.08 -12.46
N VAL A 160 4.63 -16.95 -11.47
CA VAL A 160 5.71 -17.52 -10.63
C VAL A 160 5.70 -19.04 -10.75
N SER A 161 6.89 -19.63 -10.92
CA SER A 161 7.11 -21.07 -10.87
C SER A 161 8.13 -21.42 -9.78
N LEU A 162 7.76 -22.34 -8.87
CA LEU A 162 8.55 -22.80 -7.72
C LEU A 162 8.64 -24.32 -7.69
N PRO A 163 9.58 -24.94 -6.95
CA PRO A 163 9.53 -26.35 -6.63
C PRO A 163 8.26 -26.74 -5.86
N ALA A 164 7.90 -28.03 -5.92
CA ALA A 164 6.84 -28.59 -5.10
C ALA A 164 7.08 -28.32 -3.61
N GLY A 165 5.98 -28.11 -2.86
CA GLY A 165 6.05 -27.76 -1.44
C GLY A 165 6.18 -26.29 -1.13
N GLN A 166 6.57 -25.47 -2.11
CA GLN A 166 6.59 -24.03 -2.01
C GLN A 166 5.32 -23.41 -2.61
N ARG A 167 4.93 -22.24 -2.10
CA ARG A 167 3.87 -21.40 -2.64
C ARG A 167 4.37 -19.98 -2.79
N ALA A 168 3.77 -19.22 -3.71
CA ALA A 168 4.06 -17.80 -3.88
C ALA A 168 2.84 -16.95 -3.52
N ILE A 169 3.11 -15.70 -3.16
CA ILE A 169 2.12 -14.63 -3.11
C ILE A 169 2.73 -13.32 -3.59
N VAL A 170 1.95 -12.59 -4.37
CA VAL A 170 2.23 -11.23 -4.86
C VAL A 170 0.99 -10.40 -4.54
N PRO A 171 1.11 -9.14 -4.10
CA PRO A 171 -0.06 -8.28 -3.92
C PRO A 171 -0.92 -8.22 -5.19
N GLY A 172 -2.24 -8.26 -5.03
CA GLY A 172 -3.17 -8.23 -6.16
C GLY A 172 -4.15 -9.39 -6.17
N HIS A 173 -4.65 -9.70 -7.36
CA HIS A 173 -5.63 -10.76 -7.58
C HIS A 173 -4.96 -12.03 -8.09
N LEU A 174 -5.20 -13.15 -7.41
CA LEU A 174 -4.74 -14.47 -7.84
C LEU A 174 -5.61 -14.96 -8.99
N LEU A 175 -5.05 -14.94 -10.21
CA LEU A 175 -5.71 -15.37 -11.44
C LEU A 175 -5.80 -16.89 -11.56
N SER A 176 -4.69 -17.58 -11.26
CA SER A 176 -4.60 -19.03 -11.34
C SER A 176 -3.56 -19.58 -10.39
N GLU A 177 -3.79 -20.79 -9.91
CA GLU A 177 -2.85 -21.53 -9.07
C GLU A 177 -2.87 -23.01 -9.43
N GLN A 178 -1.71 -23.61 -9.62
CA GLN A 178 -1.50 -25.03 -9.84
C GLN A 178 -0.53 -25.57 -8.79
N VAL A 179 -1.08 -26.39 -7.90
CA VAL A 179 -0.30 -27.08 -6.87
C VAL A 179 0.01 -28.49 -7.38
N PRO A 180 1.29 -28.86 -7.51
CA PRO A 180 1.64 -30.19 -8.02
C PRO A 180 1.21 -31.26 -7.00
N ALA A 181 0.69 -32.38 -7.52
CA ALA A 181 0.36 -33.55 -6.71
C ALA A 181 1.62 -34.35 -6.33
N GLU A 182 2.63 -34.34 -7.18
CA GLU A 182 3.85 -35.11 -7.00
C GLU A 182 5.03 -34.27 -6.46
N PRO A 183 5.90 -34.82 -5.62
CA PRO A 183 7.02 -34.09 -5.02
C PRO A 183 7.99 -33.47 -6.03
N GLY A 184 8.18 -34.06 -7.21
CA GLY A 184 9.06 -33.54 -8.27
C GLY A 184 8.38 -32.54 -9.19
N GLY A 185 7.09 -32.23 -8.97
CA GLY A 185 6.35 -31.28 -9.78
C GLY A 185 6.74 -29.83 -9.53
N ARG A 186 6.15 -28.93 -10.32
CA ARG A 186 6.34 -27.49 -10.11
C ARG A 186 5.03 -26.81 -9.75
N TYR A 187 5.09 -26.00 -8.68
CA TYR A 187 4.05 -25.03 -8.38
C TYR A 187 4.05 -23.91 -9.41
N ARG A 188 2.87 -23.44 -9.80
CA ARG A 188 2.70 -22.26 -10.65
C ARG A 188 1.54 -21.43 -10.15
N ALA A 189 1.73 -20.11 -10.13
CA ALA A 189 0.65 -19.17 -9.85
C ALA A 189 0.82 -17.92 -10.71
N SER A 190 -0.31 -17.27 -11.00
CA SER A 190 -0.33 -16.00 -11.73
C SER A 190 -1.18 -15.00 -10.97
N PHE A 191 -0.66 -13.78 -10.83
CA PHE A 191 -1.26 -12.68 -10.11
C PHE A 191 -1.37 -11.46 -11.01
N GLU A 192 -2.38 -10.62 -10.80
CA GLU A 192 -2.50 -9.33 -11.47
C GLU A 192 -2.80 -8.22 -10.48
N PHE A 193 -2.30 -7.03 -10.76
CA PHE A 193 -2.67 -5.81 -10.06
C PHE A 193 -3.00 -4.71 -11.09
N ARG A 194 -4.28 -4.36 -11.16
CA ARG A 194 -4.82 -3.42 -12.15
C ARG A 194 -4.86 -1.98 -11.67
N GLN A 195 -4.64 -1.77 -10.37
CA GLN A 195 -4.58 -0.44 -9.79
C GLN A 195 -3.17 0.14 -9.94
N PRO A 196 -2.98 1.46 -9.77
CA PRO A 196 -1.66 2.05 -9.78
C PRO A 196 -0.77 1.44 -8.69
N ALA A 197 0.26 0.68 -9.05
CA ALA A 197 1.26 0.15 -8.13
C ALA A 197 2.54 0.99 -8.18
N ASP A 198 3.17 1.21 -7.04
CA ASP A 198 4.48 1.85 -6.91
C ASP A 198 5.63 0.82 -6.83
N GLY A 199 5.28 -0.46 -6.72
CA GLY A 199 6.23 -1.56 -6.67
C GLY A 199 5.59 -2.94 -6.65
N ILE A 200 6.43 -3.97 -6.71
CA ILE A 200 6.01 -5.38 -6.66
C ILE A 200 6.81 -6.07 -5.56
N ASP A 201 6.10 -6.55 -4.54
CA ASP A 201 6.65 -7.48 -3.56
C ASP A 201 6.32 -8.91 -3.97
N LEU A 202 7.27 -9.83 -3.85
CA LEU A 202 7.05 -11.25 -4.04
C LEU A 202 7.54 -12.01 -2.80
N MET A 203 6.67 -12.82 -2.25
CA MET A 203 6.99 -13.73 -1.16
C MET A 203 6.77 -15.17 -1.62
N ALA A 204 7.63 -16.06 -1.13
CA ALA A 204 7.44 -17.50 -1.29
C ALA A 204 7.76 -18.22 0.02
N GLY A 205 7.13 -19.38 0.22
CA GLY A 205 7.37 -20.17 1.43
C GLY A 205 6.64 -21.51 1.41
N PRO A 206 6.98 -22.42 2.34
CA PRO A 206 6.38 -23.76 2.44
C PRO A 206 5.03 -23.70 3.17
N TRP A 207 4.12 -22.89 2.67
CA TRP A 207 2.87 -22.57 3.35
C TRP A 207 1.77 -23.62 3.16
N LYS A 208 0.99 -23.81 4.22
CA LYS A 208 -0.38 -24.32 4.20
C LYS A 208 -1.31 -23.14 3.98
N VAL A 209 -2.25 -23.28 3.06
CA VAL A 209 -3.21 -22.22 2.73
C VAL A 209 -4.61 -22.62 3.17
N ARG A 210 -5.25 -21.76 3.96
CA ARG A 210 -6.69 -21.87 4.24
C ARG A 210 -7.40 -20.70 3.60
N GLU A 211 -8.57 -20.97 3.04
CA GLU A 211 -9.37 -19.97 2.35
C GLU A 211 -10.77 -19.88 2.95
N ARG A 212 -11.31 -18.67 3.01
CA ARG A 212 -12.70 -18.39 3.33
C ARG A 212 -13.22 -17.30 2.39
N THR A 213 -14.44 -17.46 1.91
CA THR A 213 -15.10 -16.44 1.09
C THR A 213 -16.14 -15.71 1.94
N ILE A 214 -16.14 -14.37 1.85
CA ILE A 214 -17.14 -13.52 2.49
C ILE A 214 -17.92 -12.75 1.43
N ALA A 215 -19.26 -12.70 1.58
CA ALA A 215 -20.11 -11.90 0.72
C ALA A 215 -20.21 -10.47 1.25
N ARG A 216 -20.16 -9.49 0.37
CA ARG A 216 -20.43 -8.08 0.67
C ARG A 216 -21.91 -7.76 0.50
N ALA A 217 -22.36 -6.68 1.11
CA ALA A 217 -23.72 -6.17 0.91
C ALA A 217 -24.02 -5.83 -0.57
N SER A 218 -23.01 -5.50 -1.36
CA SER A 218 -23.12 -5.25 -2.81
C SER A 218 -23.28 -6.52 -3.66
N GLY A 219 -23.24 -7.73 -3.07
CA GLY A 219 -23.19 -9.00 -3.78
C GLY A 219 -21.79 -9.41 -4.27
N ALA A 220 -20.80 -8.52 -4.24
CA ALA A 220 -19.42 -8.87 -4.51
C ALA A 220 -18.83 -9.74 -3.39
N VAL A 221 -17.85 -10.59 -3.72
CA VAL A 221 -17.18 -11.45 -2.77
C VAL A 221 -15.76 -11.02 -2.50
N VAL A 222 -15.26 -11.30 -1.30
CA VAL A 222 -13.85 -11.18 -0.94
C VAL A 222 -13.34 -12.54 -0.50
N LYS A 223 -12.21 -12.97 -1.04
CA LYS A 223 -11.51 -14.17 -0.62
C LYS A 223 -10.51 -13.81 0.48
N LEU A 224 -10.60 -14.47 1.61
CA LEU A 224 -9.65 -14.37 2.70
C LEU A 224 -8.77 -15.60 2.72
N ARG A 225 -7.44 -15.41 2.86
CA ARG A 225 -6.50 -16.54 2.95
C ARG A 225 -5.51 -16.34 4.08
N THR A 226 -5.10 -17.46 4.69
CA THR A 226 -3.88 -17.52 5.49
C THR A 226 -2.84 -18.33 4.72
N TYR A 227 -1.62 -17.81 4.66
CA TYR A 227 -0.42 -18.49 4.17
C TYR A 227 0.46 -18.73 5.38
N PHE A 228 0.23 -19.84 6.09
CA PHE A 228 0.88 -20.16 7.36
C PHE A 228 1.91 -21.28 7.18
N THR A 229 3.03 -21.20 7.91
CA THR A 229 3.95 -22.33 7.98
C THR A 229 3.23 -23.56 8.53
N PRO A 230 3.69 -24.79 8.23
CA PRO A 230 3.06 -25.99 8.75
C PRO A 230 2.86 -26.00 10.27
N GLU A 231 3.85 -25.49 11.02
CA GLU A 231 3.82 -25.39 12.49
C GLU A 231 2.76 -24.39 12.96
N LEU A 232 2.67 -23.25 12.30
CA LEU A 232 1.70 -22.20 12.64
C LEU A 232 0.26 -22.66 12.29
N ASP A 233 0.08 -23.30 11.13
CA ASP A 233 -1.21 -23.84 10.69
C ASP A 233 -1.69 -25.00 11.61
N ALA A 234 -0.76 -25.76 12.18
CA ALA A 234 -1.09 -26.82 13.14
C ALA A 234 -1.55 -26.30 14.51
N THR A 235 -1.39 -25.00 14.79
CA THR A 235 -1.90 -24.39 16.03
C THR A 235 -3.44 -24.39 16.02
N PRO A 236 -4.11 -25.07 16.98
CA PRO A 236 -5.56 -25.25 16.94
C PRO A 236 -6.32 -23.92 16.87
N GLY A 237 -7.17 -23.76 15.86
CA GLY A 237 -8.05 -22.61 15.67
C GLY A 237 -7.37 -21.30 15.28
N LEU A 238 -6.04 -21.23 15.19
CA LEU A 238 -5.32 -19.98 14.95
C LEU A 238 -5.64 -19.39 13.57
N ALA A 239 -5.54 -20.20 12.52
CA ALA A 239 -5.81 -19.74 11.14
C ALA A 239 -7.27 -19.27 10.99
N ASP A 240 -8.24 -20.04 11.54
CA ASP A 240 -9.64 -19.65 11.52
C ASP A 240 -9.89 -18.33 12.28
N ALA A 241 -9.24 -18.15 13.44
CA ALA A 241 -9.35 -16.93 14.21
C ALA A 241 -8.78 -15.71 13.45
N TYR A 242 -7.69 -15.87 12.71
CA TYR A 242 -7.18 -14.80 11.82
C TYR A 242 -8.15 -14.46 10.69
N LEU A 243 -8.77 -15.47 10.06
CA LEU A 243 -9.79 -15.26 9.02
C LEU A 243 -11.03 -14.55 9.58
N ASP A 244 -11.51 -14.94 10.78
CA ASP A 244 -12.65 -14.31 11.44
C ASP A 244 -12.36 -12.85 11.83
N ASP A 245 -11.21 -12.58 12.42
CA ASP A 245 -10.82 -11.23 12.81
C ASP A 245 -10.61 -10.34 11.58
N THR A 246 -10.02 -10.86 10.49
CA THR A 246 -9.87 -10.13 9.23
C THR A 246 -11.24 -9.76 8.65
N ARG A 247 -12.19 -10.70 8.60
CA ARG A 247 -13.56 -10.42 8.17
C ARG A 247 -14.16 -9.27 8.97
N ARG A 248 -14.08 -9.35 10.30
CA ARG A 248 -14.60 -8.32 11.22
C ARG A 248 -13.98 -6.94 10.95
N TYR A 249 -12.66 -6.85 10.71
CA TYR A 249 -12.00 -5.58 10.39
C TYR A 249 -12.40 -5.03 9.02
N LEU A 250 -12.52 -5.89 8.00
CA LEU A 250 -13.00 -5.47 6.69
C LEU A 250 -14.44 -4.93 6.75
N GLU A 251 -15.34 -5.58 7.50
CA GLU A 251 -16.71 -5.12 7.71
C GLU A 251 -16.74 -3.78 8.46
N LEU A 252 -15.98 -3.66 9.54
CA LEU A 252 -15.86 -2.44 10.35
C LEU A 252 -15.42 -1.23 9.52
N TYR A 253 -14.34 -1.38 8.77
CA TYR A 253 -13.81 -0.26 7.98
C TYR A 253 -14.64 0.04 6.73
N ALA A 254 -15.28 -0.97 6.16
CA ALA A 254 -16.25 -0.76 5.08
C ALA A 254 -17.45 0.09 5.53
N GLU A 255 -17.92 -0.08 6.76
CA GLU A 255 -18.98 0.73 7.36
C GLU A 255 -18.52 2.17 7.64
N GLN A 256 -17.33 2.34 8.18
CA GLN A 256 -16.80 3.64 8.59
C GLN A 256 -16.36 4.52 7.40
N ILE A 257 -15.76 3.91 6.39
CA ILE A 257 -15.06 4.62 5.31
C ILE A 257 -15.77 4.44 3.96
N GLY A 258 -16.05 3.19 3.61
CA GLY A 258 -16.59 2.78 2.32
C GLY A 258 -16.10 1.39 1.93
N ALA A 259 -16.64 0.83 0.85
CA ALA A 259 -16.39 -0.53 0.44
C ALA A 259 -14.88 -0.86 0.35
N TYR A 260 -14.51 -2.05 0.82
CA TYR A 260 -13.14 -2.58 0.64
C TYR A 260 -12.78 -2.60 -0.85
N PRO A 261 -11.63 -2.04 -1.26
CA PRO A 261 -11.37 -1.76 -2.68
C PRO A 261 -10.93 -2.98 -3.49
N PHE A 262 -10.56 -4.09 -2.83
CA PHE A 262 -10.01 -5.27 -3.49
C PHE A 262 -10.95 -6.48 -3.38
N THR A 263 -10.59 -7.56 -4.08
CA THR A 263 -11.38 -8.82 -4.11
C THR A 263 -10.84 -9.91 -3.19
N GLU A 264 -9.69 -9.68 -2.57
CA GLU A 264 -9.05 -10.63 -1.67
C GLU A 264 -8.20 -9.94 -0.61
N PHE A 265 -7.98 -10.65 0.51
CA PHE A 265 -7.01 -10.25 1.53
C PHE A 265 -6.34 -11.49 2.12
N SER A 266 -5.02 -11.43 2.30
CA SER A 266 -4.23 -12.55 2.79
C SER A 266 -3.40 -12.17 4.01
N ILE A 267 -3.29 -13.10 4.95
CA ILE A 267 -2.36 -13.02 6.08
C ILE A 267 -1.22 -13.99 5.80
N VAL A 268 0.00 -13.47 5.68
CA VAL A 268 1.17 -14.21 5.22
C VAL A 268 2.20 -14.31 6.34
N ALA A 269 2.53 -15.53 6.73
CA ALA A 269 3.57 -15.79 7.72
C ALA A 269 4.95 -15.79 7.05
N GLY A 270 5.82 -14.90 7.46
CA GLY A 270 7.20 -14.82 6.98
C GLY A 270 8.21 -15.19 8.04
N PRO A 271 9.46 -15.52 7.64
CA PRO A 271 10.56 -15.77 8.56
C PRO A 271 11.15 -14.49 9.17
N LEU A 272 10.86 -13.31 8.62
CA LEU A 272 11.38 -12.04 9.10
C LEU A 272 10.52 -11.47 10.25
N PRO A 273 11.14 -10.85 11.28
CA PRO A 273 10.41 -10.27 12.41
C PRO A 273 9.79 -8.91 12.05
N THR A 274 8.73 -8.93 11.25
CA THR A 274 8.10 -7.73 10.68
C THR A 274 6.58 -7.78 10.73
N GLY A 275 5.93 -6.64 10.40
CA GLY A 275 4.55 -6.49 10.00
C GLY A 275 4.48 -5.42 8.91
N PHE A 276 4.01 -5.80 7.72
CA PHE A 276 3.82 -4.90 6.57
C PHE A 276 2.40 -5.00 6.05
N GLY A 277 1.72 -3.88 5.95
CA GLY A 277 0.44 -3.75 5.25
C GLY A 277 0.68 -3.43 3.78
N MET A 278 0.51 -4.44 2.93
CA MET A 278 0.62 -4.32 1.48
C MET A 278 -0.78 -4.34 0.85
N PRO A 279 -0.95 -3.89 -0.41
CA PRO A 279 -2.21 -4.07 -1.09
C PRO A 279 -2.64 -5.53 -1.06
N THR A 280 -3.87 -5.80 -0.64
CA THR A 280 -4.48 -7.15 -0.58
C THR A 280 -3.88 -8.15 0.41
N LEU A 281 -2.87 -7.76 1.18
CA LEU A 281 -2.28 -8.68 2.16
C LEU A 281 -1.57 -7.95 3.32
N THR A 282 -1.32 -8.71 4.38
CA THR A 282 -0.32 -8.35 5.38
C THR A 282 0.73 -9.45 5.48
N TYR A 283 2.02 -9.07 5.51
CA TYR A 283 3.17 -9.97 5.70
C TYR A 283 3.73 -9.78 7.10
N MET A 284 3.60 -10.80 7.95
CA MET A 284 4.01 -10.76 9.35
C MET A 284 4.96 -11.89 9.69
N GLY A 285 5.87 -11.65 10.62
CA GLY A 285 6.73 -12.71 11.14
C GLY A 285 5.92 -13.83 11.78
N ALA A 286 6.27 -15.09 11.49
CA ALA A 286 5.56 -16.26 12.03
C ALA A 286 5.50 -16.26 13.57
N GLU A 287 6.58 -15.82 14.24
CA GLU A 287 6.59 -15.68 15.70
C GLU A 287 5.71 -14.53 16.20
N VAL A 288 5.58 -13.45 15.41
CA VAL A 288 4.68 -12.33 15.71
C VAL A 288 3.22 -12.80 15.66
N LEU A 289 2.86 -13.62 14.68
CA LEU A 289 1.50 -14.14 14.52
C LEU A 289 1.05 -15.05 15.68
N LYS A 290 1.96 -15.60 16.47
CA LYS A 290 1.64 -16.40 17.66
C LYS A 290 1.20 -15.55 18.87
N LEU A 291 1.51 -14.25 18.86
CA LEU A 291 1.23 -13.35 19.98
C LEU A 291 -0.28 -13.03 20.03
N PRO A 292 -0.96 -13.24 21.15
CA PRO A 292 -2.42 -13.17 21.21
C PRO A 292 -2.98 -11.76 20.94
N PHE A 293 -2.20 -10.71 21.25
CA PHE A 293 -2.63 -9.33 21.04
C PHE A 293 -2.55 -8.85 19.59
N ILE A 294 -1.80 -9.54 18.71
CA ILE A 294 -1.64 -9.16 17.30
C ILE A 294 -2.97 -9.14 16.57
N ARG A 295 -3.80 -10.15 16.77
CA ARG A 295 -5.14 -10.23 16.17
C ARG A 295 -6.07 -9.11 16.65
N ALA A 296 -5.91 -8.71 17.92
CA ALA A 296 -6.75 -7.66 18.53
C ALA A 296 -6.28 -6.23 18.25
N SER A 297 -5.09 -6.05 17.69
CA SER A 297 -4.47 -4.73 17.45
C SER A 297 -3.84 -4.63 16.06
N SER A 298 -2.61 -5.12 15.91
CA SER A 298 -1.80 -4.92 14.69
C SER A 298 -2.48 -5.44 13.41
N LEU A 299 -3.21 -6.55 13.47
CA LEU A 299 -3.93 -7.06 12.30
C LEU A 299 -4.92 -6.02 11.76
N GLY A 300 -5.69 -5.37 12.63
CA GLY A 300 -6.63 -4.35 12.20
C GLY A 300 -5.95 -3.10 11.64
N HIS A 301 -4.78 -2.73 12.19
CA HIS A 301 -3.93 -1.66 11.66
C HIS A 301 -3.50 -1.98 10.21
N GLU A 302 -2.93 -3.16 9.97
CA GLU A 302 -2.47 -3.57 8.64
C GLU A 302 -3.62 -3.76 7.64
N VAL A 303 -4.79 -4.24 8.09
CA VAL A 303 -6.00 -4.31 7.24
C VAL A 303 -6.44 -2.90 6.81
N LEU A 304 -6.39 -1.91 7.71
CA LEU A 304 -6.82 -0.54 7.43
C LEU A 304 -5.95 0.16 6.40
N HIS A 305 -4.68 -0.24 6.29
CA HIS A 305 -3.80 0.27 5.23
C HIS A 305 -4.33 0.00 3.81
N ASN A 306 -5.26 -0.95 3.61
CA ASN A 306 -5.90 -1.12 2.30
C ASN A 306 -6.84 0.03 1.91
N TRP A 307 -7.22 0.90 2.86
CA TRP A 307 -7.87 2.19 2.58
C TRP A 307 -6.83 3.32 2.59
N TRP A 308 -6.00 3.39 3.64
CA TRP A 308 -5.04 4.48 3.88
C TRP A 308 -3.61 4.04 3.60
N GLY A 309 -3.08 4.46 2.47
CA GLY A 309 -1.77 4.06 1.95
C GLY A 309 -1.86 3.24 0.66
N ASN A 310 -2.70 2.20 0.63
CA ASN A 310 -2.85 1.31 -0.53
C ASN A 310 -4.12 1.56 -1.35
N GLY A 311 -5.13 2.21 -0.77
CA GLY A 311 -6.37 2.58 -1.45
C GLY A 311 -6.45 4.08 -1.78
N VAL A 312 -5.91 4.94 -0.90
CA VAL A 312 -5.55 6.33 -1.19
C VAL A 312 -4.05 6.44 -0.97
N TYR A 313 -3.31 6.76 -2.02
CA TYR A 313 -1.84 6.79 -1.96
C TYR A 313 -1.33 8.05 -1.27
N VAL A 314 -0.19 7.91 -0.60
CA VAL A 314 0.44 9.00 0.13
C VAL A 314 1.32 9.85 -0.79
N ASP A 315 1.14 11.17 -0.77
CA ASP A 315 2.15 12.10 -1.28
C ASP A 315 3.32 12.18 -0.30
N TYR A 316 4.23 11.23 -0.41
CA TYR A 316 5.40 11.18 0.47
C TYR A 316 6.27 12.43 0.41
N ALA A 317 6.27 13.18 -0.68
CA ALA A 317 7.01 14.45 -0.77
C ALA A 317 6.51 15.49 0.23
N ARG A 318 5.23 15.38 0.63
CA ARG A 318 4.55 16.29 1.57
C ARG A 318 4.26 15.68 2.94
N GLY A 319 4.77 14.49 3.23
CA GLY A 319 4.62 13.81 4.51
C GLY A 319 3.61 12.65 4.51
N ASN A 320 3.93 11.63 5.29
CA ASN A 320 3.07 10.46 5.44
C ASN A 320 1.97 10.72 6.47
N TRP A 321 0.74 10.90 6.00
CA TRP A 321 -0.45 11.07 6.82
C TRP A 321 -1.10 9.72 7.20
N SER A 322 -0.83 8.66 6.42
CA SER A 322 -1.57 7.41 6.53
C SER A 322 -1.31 6.68 7.84
N GLU A 323 -0.07 6.68 8.34
CA GLU A 323 0.29 6.02 9.61
C GLU A 323 -0.44 6.62 10.81
N GLY A 324 -0.48 7.94 10.89
CA GLY A 324 -1.20 8.61 11.98
C GLY A 324 -2.70 8.41 11.92
N LEU A 325 -3.30 8.43 10.73
CA LEU A 325 -4.71 8.18 10.55
C LEU A 325 -5.06 6.72 10.86
N THR A 326 -4.22 5.78 10.42
CA THR A 326 -4.38 4.36 10.72
C THR A 326 -4.24 4.10 12.22
N THR A 327 -3.22 4.67 12.88
CA THR A 327 -3.05 4.58 14.34
C THR A 327 -4.26 5.13 15.09
N PHE A 328 -4.84 6.25 14.63
CA PHE A 328 -6.03 6.82 15.22
C PHE A 328 -7.26 5.92 15.04
N MET A 329 -7.53 5.43 13.82
CA MET A 329 -8.75 4.68 13.50
C MET A 329 -8.71 3.21 13.94
N ALA A 330 -7.50 2.62 14.03
CA ALA A 330 -7.31 1.26 14.53
C ALA A 330 -6.89 1.28 16.00
N ASP A 331 -5.62 1.53 16.30
CA ASP A 331 -5.03 1.31 17.62
C ASP A 331 -5.73 2.13 18.72
N TYR A 332 -5.92 3.44 18.48
CA TYR A 332 -6.58 4.31 19.43
C TYR A 332 -8.07 4.03 19.56
N ALA A 333 -8.78 3.84 18.45
CA ALA A 333 -10.21 3.55 18.47
C ALA A 333 -10.52 2.23 19.20
N TYR A 334 -9.61 1.24 19.17
CA TYR A 334 -9.77 0.01 19.96
C TYR A 334 -9.65 0.30 21.45
N LYS A 335 -8.72 1.15 21.85
CA LYS A 335 -8.57 1.59 23.25
C LYS A 335 -9.77 2.42 23.73
N GLU A 336 -10.36 3.25 22.87
CA GLU A 336 -11.60 3.97 23.20
C GLU A 336 -12.78 3.02 23.44
N ARG A 337 -12.89 1.94 22.66
CA ARG A 337 -13.93 0.91 22.85
C ARG A 337 -13.68 0.06 24.10
N GLU A 338 -12.42 -0.14 24.48
CA GLU A 338 -12.06 -0.84 25.72
C GLU A 338 -12.48 -0.04 26.93
N SER A 339 -12.03 1.21 27.07
CA SER A 339 -12.44 2.16 28.11
C SER A 339 -11.87 3.56 27.87
N MET A 340 -12.50 4.56 28.48
CA MET A 340 -12.00 5.94 28.52
C MET A 340 -10.60 6.03 29.14
N GLU A 341 -10.33 5.20 30.15
CA GLU A 341 -9.01 5.16 30.80
C GLU A 341 -7.95 4.52 29.90
N ALA A 342 -8.26 3.45 29.18
CA ALA A 342 -7.34 2.85 28.19
C ALA A 342 -6.97 3.86 27.10
N ALA A 343 -7.95 4.58 26.56
CA ALA A 343 -7.71 5.66 25.60
C ALA A 343 -6.84 6.77 26.18
N ARG A 344 -7.11 7.19 27.42
CA ARG A 344 -6.32 8.21 28.13
C ARG A 344 -4.88 7.75 28.32
N GLN A 345 -4.64 6.52 28.74
CA GLN A 345 -3.31 5.97 28.93
C GLN A 345 -2.54 5.91 27.61
N MET A 346 -3.19 5.59 26.50
CA MET A 346 -2.55 5.61 25.19
C MET A 346 -2.11 7.03 24.80
N ARG A 347 -2.97 8.05 24.98
CA ARG A 347 -2.59 9.46 24.73
C ARG A 347 -1.42 9.92 25.63
N LEU A 348 -1.43 9.54 26.90
CA LEU A 348 -0.31 9.83 27.82
C LEU A 348 0.97 9.14 27.39
N GLY A 349 0.88 7.91 26.86
CA GLY A 349 1.99 7.20 26.25
C GLY A 349 2.61 8.00 25.11
N TRP A 350 1.80 8.45 24.15
CA TRP A 350 2.26 9.28 23.02
C TRP A 350 2.91 10.58 23.46
N LEU A 351 2.34 11.27 24.47
CA LEU A 351 2.92 12.51 25.02
C LEU A 351 4.28 12.25 25.66
N ARG A 352 4.40 11.15 26.43
CA ARG A 352 5.68 10.75 27.05
C ARG A 352 6.73 10.42 26.00
N ASP A 353 6.35 9.63 24.98
CA ASP A 353 7.26 9.21 23.91
C ASP A 353 7.71 10.42 23.08
N PHE A 354 6.81 11.37 22.80
CA PHE A 354 7.13 12.63 22.14
C PHE A 354 8.07 13.50 23.01
N ALA A 355 7.81 13.62 24.31
CA ALA A 355 8.66 14.39 25.22
C ALA A 355 10.07 13.80 25.38
N ALA A 356 10.22 12.49 25.11
CA ALA A 356 11.53 11.82 25.15
C ALA A 356 12.33 11.99 23.85
N VAL A 357 11.74 12.57 22.78
CA VAL A 357 12.46 12.81 21.51
C VAL A 357 13.48 13.93 21.71
N PRO A 358 14.78 13.69 21.41
CA PRO A 358 15.77 14.76 21.47
C PRO A 358 15.41 15.93 20.52
N GLN A 359 15.65 17.15 20.96
CA GLN A 359 15.33 18.37 20.19
C GLN A 359 15.94 18.34 18.77
N SER A 360 17.15 17.78 18.62
CA SER A 360 17.84 17.64 17.33
C SER A 360 17.22 16.62 16.37
N ARG A 361 16.24 15.82 16.84
CA ARG A 361 15.50 14.82 16.06
C ARG A 361 14.03 15.15 15.89
N LEU A 362 13.60 16.31 16.38
CA LEU A 362 12.25 16.76 16.15
C LEU A 362 12.12 17.27 14.71
N GLU A 363 11.13 16.77 14.00
CA GLU A 363 10.82 17.13 12.63
C GLU A 363 9.33 17.45 12.49
N PRO A 364 8.95 18.32 11.54
CA PRO A 364 7.54 18.55 11.22
C PRO A 364 6.93 17.29 10.60
N LEU A 365 5.61 17.09 10.78
CA LEU A 365 4.90 15.94 10.20
C LEU A 365 4.99 15.91 8.66
N THR A 366 5.17 17.06 8.02
CA THR A 366 5.41 17.16 6.57
C THR A 366 6.75 16.55 6.14
N ALA A 367 7.69 16.34 7.04
CA ALA A 367 8.97 15.67 6.78
C ALA A 367 8.92 14.16 7.05
N PHE A 368 7.95 13.68 7.83
CA PHE A 368 7.84 12.26 8.16
C PHE A 368 7.52 11.42 6.90
N ARG A 369 8.26 10.33 6.70
CA ARG A 369 8.09 9.40 5.56
C ARG A 369 7.74 8.00 6.03
N SER A 370 8.56 7.44 6.91
CA SER A 370 8.41 6.08 7.42
C SER A 370 9.05 5.91 8.79
N ARG A 371 8.72 4.82 9.46
CA ARG A 371 9.30 4.47 10.75
C ARG A 371 10.71 3.91 10.58
N THR A 372 11.71 4.74 10.83
CA THR A 372 13.12 4.32 10.80
C THR A 372 13.73 4.13 12.19
N HIS A 373 13.17 4.79 13.22
CA HIS A 373 13.64 4.77 14.60
C HIS A 373 12.56 5.25 15.57
N GLY A 374 12.83 5.16 16.89
CA GLY A 374 11.87 5.54 17.94
C GLY A 374 11.34 6.98 17.86
N ALA A 375 12.20 7.96 17.52
CA ALA A 375 11.77 9.33 17.32
C ALA A 375 10.79 9.47 16.14
N ALA A 376 11.07 8.84 14.99
CA ALA A 376 10.16 8.81 13.85
C ALA A 376 8.82 8.15 14.20
N ALA A 377 8.82 7.11 15.04
CA ALA A 377 7.58 6.50 15.52
C ALA A 377 6.78 7.46 16.41
N ALA A 378 7.42 8.17 17.37
CA ALA A 378 6.75 9.14 18.22
C ALA A 378 6.10 10.29 17.43
N LEU A 379 6.72 10.70 16.31
CA LEU A 379 6.20 11.74 15.41
C LEU A 379 5.12 11.20 14.49
N GLY A 380 5.45 10.24 13.67
CA GLY A 380 4.59 9.77 12.57
C GLY A 380 3.36 9.00 13.04
N TYR A 381 3.45 8.30 14.15
CA TYR A 381 2.33 7.57 14.76
C TYR A 381 1.71 8.36 15.90
N GLY A 382 2.46 8.69 16.96
CA GLY A 382 1.90 9.31 18.17
C GLY A 382 1.43 10.75 17.96
N LYS A 383 2.31 11.68 17.55
CA LYS A 383 1.95 13.08 17.29
C LYS A 383 0.90 13.20 16.18
N SER A 384 1.04 12.40 15.11
CA SER A 384 0.09 12.40 14.00
C SER A 384 -1.29 11.87 14.42
N ALA A 385 -1.37 10.79 15.21
CA ALA A 385 -2.64 10.29 15.72
C ALA A 385 -3.29 11.30 16.69
N MET A 386 -2.50 11.99 17.52
CA MET A 386 -2.99 13.05 18.41
C MET A 386 -3.62 14.21 17.63
N LEU A 387 -3.08 14.57 16.45
CA LEU A 387 -3.70 15.55 15.56
C LEU A 387 -5.14 15.13 15.25
N PHE A 388 -5.38 13.86 14.86
CA PHE A 388 -6.71 13.38 14.53
C PHE A 388 -7.65 13.30 15.74
N VAL A 389 -7.15 12.95 16.93
CA VAL A 389 -7.93 13.03 18.17
C VAL A 389 -8.44 14.46 18.39
N MET A 390 -7.54 15.45 18.36
CA MET A 390 -7.90 16.85 18.59
C MET A 390 -8.74 17.44 17.46
N LEU A 391 -8.52 17.00 16.23
CA LEU A 391 -9.35 17.42 15.09
C LEU A 391 -10.78 16.92 15.25
N ARG A 392 -10.97 15.63 15.59
CA ARG A 392 -12.30 15.06 15.86
C ARG A 392 -13.01 15.80 16.99
N ASP A 393 -12.30 16.11 18.07
CA ASP A 393 -12.86 16.89 19.19
C ASP A 393 -13.26 18.32 18.77
N ALA A 394 -12.48 18.94 17.87
CA ALA A 394 -12.75 20.30 17.39
C ALA A 394 -13.95 20.41 16.45
N ILE A 395 -14.16 19.42 15.56
CA ILE A 395 -15.20 19.49 14.51
C ILE A 395 -16.41 18.60 14.78
N GLY A 396 -16.31 17.69 15.76
CA GLY A 396 -17.33 16.70 16.11
C GLY A 396 -17.22 15.41 15.29
N VAL A 397 -17.70 14.31 15.88
CA VAL A 397 -17.60 12.94 15.34
C VAL A 397 -18.25 12.84 13.96
N GLU A 398 -19.47 13.34 13.81
CA GLU A 398 -20.22 13.24 12.55
C GLU A 398 -19.53 13.95 11.37
N ALA A 399 -18.99 15.15 11.61
CA ALA A 399 -18.25 15.87 10.57
C ALA A 399 -16.95 15.16 10.21
N PHE A 400 -16.27 14.60 11.21
CA PHE A 400 -15.05 13.82 11.03
C PHE A 400 -15.30 12.59 10.14
N GLU A 401 -16.31 11.80 10.46
CA GLU A 401 -16.66 10.61 9.68
C GLU A 401 -17.12 10.94 8.24
N ARG A 402 -17.93 12.00 8.07
CA ARG A 402 -18.31 12.47 6.72
C ARG A 402 -17.08 12.87 5.91
N ALA A 403 -16.10 13.54 6.54
CA ALA A 403 -14.86 13.92 5.87
C ALA A 403 -14.07 12.70 5.37
N LEU A 404 -13.92 11.66 6.19
CA LEU A 404 -13.23 10.43 5.81
C LEU A 404 -13.92 9.71 4.64
N ARG A 405 -15.25 9.58 4.68
CA ARG A 405 -16.04 9.00 3.58
C ARG A 405 -15.90 9.80 2.29
N HIS A 406 -15.93 11.14 2.39
CA HIS A 406 -15.73 12.02 1.25
C HIS A 406 -14.31 11.92 0.69
N PHE A 407 -13.30 11.93 1.57
CA PHE A 407 -11.89 11.78 1.20
C PHE A 407 -11.63 10.46 0.48
N TRP A 408 -12.17 9.35 0.99
CA TRP A 408 -12.13 8.04 0.34
C TRP A 408 -12.75 8.07 -1.05
N THR A 409 -13.99 8.52 -1.16
CA THR A 409 -14.71 8.54 -2.44
C THR A 409 -14.01 9.39 -3.49
N ARG A 410 -13.37 10.50 -3.05
CA ARG A 410 -12.73 11.47 -3.96
C ARG A 410 -11.34 11.02 -4.42
N HIS A 411 -10.60 10.29 -3.58
CA HIS A 411 -9.18 9.99 -3.81
C HIS A 411 -8.86 8.51 -3.93
N GLN A 412 -9.87 7.66 -4.11
CA GLN A 412 -9.63 6.22 -4.28
C GLN A 412 -8.69 5.97 -5.46
N PHE A 413 -7.56 5.29 -5.18
CA PHE A 413 -6.47 5.02 -6.12
C PHE A 413 -5.81 6.27 -6.73
N GLU A 414 -5.88 7.39 -6.03
CA GLU A 414 -5.17 8.62 -6.34
C GLU A 414 -4.18 8.98 -5.23
N VAL A 415 -3.15 9.76 -5.58
CA VAL A 415 -2.19 10.30 -4.61
C VAL A 415 -2.82 11.49 -3.89
N ALA A 416 -2.81 11.46 -2.56
CA ALA A 416 -3.35 12.53 -1.73
C ALA A 416 -2.35 12.98 -0.64
N SER A 417 -2.41 14.26 -0.32
CA SER A 417 -1.55 14.92 0.65
C SER A 417 -2.31 15.33 1.92
N TRP A 418 -1.61 15.81 2.93
CA TRP A 418 -2.20 16.48 4.09
C TRP A 418 -3.16 17.62 3.72
N ALA A 419 -2.87 18.37 2.64
CA ALA A 419 -3.74 19.45 2.19
C ALA A 419 -5.08 18.92 1.61
N ASP A 420 -5.08 17.74 1.02
CA ASP A 420 -6.30 17.08 0.54
C ASP A 420 -7.18 16.64 1.72
N LEU A 421 -6.57 16.06 2.76
CA LEU A 421 -7.25 15.76 4.02
C LEU A 421 -7.83 17.01 4.67
N GLN A 422 -7.06 18.08 4.80
CA GLN A 422 -7.52 19.35 5.34
C GLN A 422 -8.78 19.83 4.59
N ARG A 423 -8.74 19.86 3.26
CA ARG A 423 -9.91 20.27 2.46
C ARG A 423 -11.14 19.41 2.71
N ALA A 424 -10.98 18.09 2.84
CA ALA A 424 -12.07 17.19 3.15
C ALA A 424 -12.70 17.50 4.52
N PHE A 425 -11.89 17.78 5.54
CA PHE A 425 -12.35 18.16 6.88
C PHE A 425 -12.98 19.55 6.92
N GLU A 426 -12.44 20.53 6.20
CA GLU A 426 -13.02 21.87 6.07
C GLU A 426 -14.40 21.82 5.39
N GLN A 427 -14.50 21.06 4.30
CA GLN A 427 -15.77 20.88 3.59
C GLN A 427 -16.84 20.19 4.45
N ALA A 428 -16.47 19.14 5.19
CA ALA A 428 -17.41 18.39 6.01
C ALA A 428 -17.85 19.15 7.27
N SER A 429 -16.98 19.97 7.84
CA SER A 429 -17.25 20.71 9.08
C SER A 429 -17.81 22.13 8.86
N GLY A 430 -17.61 22.70 7.67
CA GLY A 430 -17.92 24.10 7.37
C GLY A 430 -17.01 25.09 8.11
N ARG A 431 -15.87 24.64 8.65
CA ARG A 431 -14.93 25.43 9.43
C ARG A 431 -13.59 25.60 8.72
N PRO A 432 -12.95 26.78 8.75
CA PRO A 432 -11.58 26.94 8.29
C PRO A 432 -10.62 26.24 9.27
N LEU A 433 -9.82 25.30 8.79
CA LEU A 433 -8.89 24.51 9.61
C LEU A 433 -7.41 24.79 9.30
N GLN A 434 -7.12 25.73 8.40
CA GLN A 434 -5.74 26.06 8.01
C GLN A 434 -4.83 26.30 9.22
N ARG A 435 -5.27 27.15 10.16
CA ARG A 435 -4.49 27.47 11.36
C ARG A 435 -4.25 26.26 12.26
N PHE A 436 -5.22 25.35 12.35
CA PHE A 436 -5.06 24.09 13.08
C PHE A 436 -4.00 23.21 12.42
N PHE A 437 -4.12 22.95 11.13
CA PHE A 437 -3.17 22.12 10.41
C PHE A 437 -1.76 22.73 10.38
N ASP A 438 -1.61 24.03 10.20
CA ASP A 438 -0.30 24.70 10.25
C ASP A 438 0.44 24.45 11.56
N GLN A 439 -0.26 24.53 12.69
CA GLN A 439 0.34 24.28 14.01
C GLN A 439 0.78 22.82 14.21
N TRP A 440 0.05 21.86 13.64
CA TRP A 440 0.37 20.46 13.79
C TRP A 440 1.40 19.96 12.78
N LEU A 441 1.31 20.43 11.55
CA LEU A 441 2.09 19.88 10.43
C LEU A 441 3.45 20.56 10.26
N SER A 442 3.51 21.90 10.37
CA SER A 442 4.71 22.66 10.02
C SER A 442 5.69 22.82 11.19
N ARG A 443 5.24 22.61 12.42
CA ARG A 443 6.08 22.70 13.61
C ARG A 443 6.77 21.38 13.89
N ALA A 444 8.06 21.44 14.17
CA ALA A 444 8.81 20.28 14.65
C ALA A 444 8.38 19.89 16.08
N ASP A 445 8.19 20.90 16.94
CA ASP A 445 7.71 20.77 18.32
C ASP A 445 6.18 20.57 18.42
N ALA A 446 5.66 20.55 19.65
CA ALA A 446 4.22 20.50 19.91
C ALA A 446 3.54 21.83 19.54
N PRO A 447 2.21 21.82 19.25
CA PRO A 447 1.43 23.05 19.14
C PRO A 447 1.56 23.91 20.41
N ALA A 448 1.56 25.23 20.24
CA ALA A 448 1.58 26.12 21.37
C ALA A 448 0.26 26.02 22.17
N ILE A 449 0.35 25.61 23.42
CA ILE A 449 -0.81 25.50 24.32
C ILE A 449 -0.77 26.66 25.32
N SER A 450 -1.86 27.38 25.44
CA SER A 450 -2.05 28.38 26.48
C SER A 450 -3.29 28.04 27.30
N VAL A 451 -3.15 28.00 28.62
CA VAL A 451 -4.30 27.86 29.55
C VAL A 451 -4.82 29.25 29.88
N THR A 452 -5.97 29.60 29.30
CA THR A 452 -6.60 30.91 29.55
C THR A 452 -7.55 30.87 30.75
N ARG A 453 -8.04 29.69 31.15
CA ARG A 453 -8.93 29.50 32.28
C ARG A 453 -8.83 28.07 32.81
N ALA A 454 -8.77 27.92 34.14
CA ALA A 454 -8.90 26.64 34.82
C ALA A 454 -10.05 26.73 35.84
N SER A 455 -10.94 25.73 35.89
CA SER A 455 -11.97 25.58 36.90
C SER A 455 -11.92 24.19 37.49
N ALA A 456 -11.98 24.08 38.82
CA ALA A 456 -12.14 22.78 39.47
C ALA A 456 -13.63 22.42 39.50
N THR A 457 -13.98 21.26 38.96
CA THR A 457 -15.28 20.61 39.20
C THR A 457 -15.16 19.75 40.45
N LYS A 458 -16.05 19.98 41.46
CA LYS A 458 -16.14 19.15 42.66
C LYS A 458 -16.72 17.79 42.34
#